data_4dff11b53087d5365e6322254bd20c00
#
_entry.id   4dff11b53087d5365e6322254bd20c00
#
_cell.length_a   1.000
_cell.length_b   1.000
_cell.length_c   1.000
_cell.angle_alpha   90.00
_cell.angle_beta   90.00
_cell.angle_gamma   90.00
#
_symmetry.space_group_name_H-M   'P 1'
#
loop_
_entity.id
_entity.type
_entity.pdbx_description
1 polymer ?
#
loop_
_entity_poly.entity_id
_entity_poly.type
_entity_poly.pdbx_seq_one_letter_code
_entity_poly.pdbx_strand_id
1 'polypeptide(L)'
;MLDTFEQAVRNYPDAKPIFHSDRGFQYTSKVFQAKLQAQGMQQSMSRVGHCIDNGPTENFWGIVKSEMYYLTTFTDEFSLRKAVAEYMEFYMTVRMQERFGGKTPAEVRHEALNAKVPNEYPIPENKRIQKYKERYAA
;
A
#
# COMPACT_ATOMS: atom_id res chain seq x y z
N MET A 1 -10.54 -3.11 11.37
CA MET A 1 -10.07 -1.85 10.74
C MET A 1 -9.62 -0.82 11.79
N LEU A 2 -10.45 -0.41 12.77
CA LEU A 2 -10.00 0.51 13.83
C LEU A 2 -8.82 -0.05 14.63
N ASP A 3 -8.86 -1.31 15.01
CA ASP A 3 -7.76 -1.98 15.74
C ASP A 3 -6.45 -1.97 14.94
N THR A 4 -6.52 -2.17 13.62
CA THR A 4 -5.35 -2.12 12.74
C THR A 4 -4.75 -0.71 12.70
N PHE A 5 -5.60 0.32 12.63
CA PHE A 5 -5.17 1.71 12.69
C PHE A 5 -4.51 2.03 14.04
N GLU A 6 -5.13 1.63 15.14
CA GLU A 6 -4.58 1.83 16.49
C GLU A 6 -3.25 1.10 16.70
N GLN A 7 -3.12 -0.10 16.14
CA GLN A 7 -1.85 -0.83 16.15
C GLN A 7 -0.75 -0.08 15.37
N ALA A 8 -1.08 0.44 14.19
CA ALA A 8 -0.13 1.23 13.41
C ALA A 8 0.32 2.48 14.14
N VAL A 9 -0.60 3.21 14.79
CA VAL A 9 -0.27 4.39 15.61
C VAL A 9 0.60 4.02 16.82
N ARG A 10 0.32 2.90 17.49
CA ARG A 10 1.17 2.43 18.60
C ARG A 10 2.59 2.10 18.15
N ASN A 11 2.74 1.49 16.98
CA ASN A 11 4.05 1.11 16.44
C ASN A 11 4.85 2.32 15.92
N TYR A 12 4.16 3.37 15.49
CA TYR A 12 4.76 4.57 14.89
C TYR A 12 4.06 5.84 15.38
N PRO A 13 4.22 6.21 16.68
CA PRO A 13 3.44 7.30 17.30
C PRO A 13 3.70 8.68 16.70
N ASP A 14 4.91 8.91 16.19
CA ASP A 14 5.30 10.19 15.62
C ASP A 14 5.02 10.31 14.11
N ALA A 15 4.59 9.22 13.48
CA ALA A 15 4.32 9.22 12.05
C ALA A 15 2.99 9.94 11.73
N LYS A 16 3.04 10.90 10.80
CA LYS A 16 1.87 11.65 10.32
C LYS A 16 1.71 11.51 8.81
N PRO A 17 1.50 10.29 8.29
CA PRO A 17 1.34 10.07 6.87
C PRO A 17 0.01 10.63 6.38
N ILE A 18 -0.10 10.83 5.06
CA ILE A 18 -1.40 10.97 4.40
C ILE A 18 -2.04 9.59 4.37
N PHE A 19 -3.20 9.44 5.00
CA PHE A 19 -3.98 8.21 4.94
C PHE A 19 -4.86 8.21 3.70
N HIS A 20 -4.49 7.40 2.71
CA HIS A 20 -5.29 7.23 1.49
C HIS A 20 -6.13 5.97 1.54
N SER A 21 -7.39 6.07 1.14
CA SER A 21 -8.33 4.93 1.06
C SER A 21 -9.32 5.09 -0.09
N ASP A 22 -10.06 4.03 -0.37
CA ASP A 22 -11.31 4.12 -1.12
C ASP A 22 -12.39 4.84 -0.28
N ARG A 23 -13.61 4.90 -0.82
CA ARG A 23 -14.76 5.49 -0.14
C ARG A 23 -15.61 4.46 0.62
N GLY A 24 -15.00 3.36 1.06
CA GLY A 24 -15.66 2.41 1.93
C GLY A 24 -16.28 3.10 3.15
N PHE A 25 -17.47 2.66 3.56
CA PHE A 25 -18.23 3.34 4.63
C PHE A 25 -17.44 3.43 5.95
N GLN A 26 -16.57 2.47 6.21
CA GLN A 26 -15.69 2.44 7.37
C GLN A 26 -14.70 3.61 7.40
N TYR A 27 -14.21 4.05 6.24
CA TYR A 27 -13.27 5.16 6.12
C TYR A 27 -13.95 6.53 6.07
N THR A 28 -15.22 6.57 5.66
CA THR A 28 -16.03 7.79 5.64
C THR A 28 -16.73 8.08 6.97
N SER A 29 -16.66 7.15 7.93
CA SER A 29 -17.29 7.30 9.24
C SER A 29 -16.67 8.46 10.04
N LYS A 30 -17.51 9.23 10.72
CA LYS A 30 -17.07 10.34 11.58
C LYS A 30 -16.09 9.88 12.68
N VAL A 31 -16.26 8.65 13.17
CA VAL A 31 -15.38 8.06 14.20
C VAL A 31 -13.96 7.89 13.66
N PHE A 32 -13.83 7.36 12.44
CA PHE A 32 -12.52 7.18 11.84
C PHE A 32 -11.85 8.52 11.49
N GLN A 33 -12.62 9.46 10.94
CA GLN A 33 -12.12 10.81 10.65
C GLN A 33 -11.62 11.53 11.90
N ALA A 34 -12.35 11.43 13.02
CA ALA A 34 -11.92 12.01 14.29
C ALA A 34 -10.63 11.38 14.81
N LYS A 35 -10.43 10.05 14.63
CA LYS A 35 -9.19 9.36 15.00
C LYS A 35 -8.00 9.83 14.17
N LEU A 36 -8.16 9.99 12.86
CA LEU A 36 -7.11 10.54 11.97
C LEU A 36 -6.73 11.96 12.40
N GLN A 37 -7.73 12.81 12.63
CA GLN A 37 -7.51 14.20 13.05
C GLN A 37 -6.79 14.27 14.40
N ALA A 38 -7.17 13.43 15.38
CA ALA A 38 -6.52 13.37 16.68
C ALA A 38 -5.03 12.99 16.60
N GLN A 39 -4.64 12.22 15.56
CA GLN A 39 -3.24 11.86 15.27
C GLN A 39 -2.53 12.87 14.36
N GLY A 40 -3.19 13.97 13.97
CA GLY A 40 -2.63 14.96 13.06
C GLY A 40 -2.39 14.44 11.64
N MET A 41 -3.10 13.38 11.25
CA MET A 41 -3.01 12.80 9.91
C MET A 41 -4.02 13.44 8.96
N GLN A 42 -3.65 13.56 7.68
CA GLN A 42 -4.55 14.01 6.62
C GLN A 42 -5.20 12.80 5.95
N GLN A 43 -6.49 12.91 5.68
CA GLN A 43 -7.21 11.90 4.91
C GLN A 43 -7.28 12.29 3.42
N SER A 44 -6.92 11.35 2.56
CA SER A 44 -7.11 11.40 1.12
C SER A 44 -8.03 10.25 0.69
N MET A 45 -8.89 10.46 -0.27
CA MET A 45 -9.81 9.43 -0.76
C MET A 45 -9.78 9.37 -2.29
N SER A 46 -9.92 8.15 -2.81
CA SER A 46 -10.12 7.92 -4.23
C SER A 46 -11.33 8.72 -4.75
N ARG A 47 -11.23 9.22 -5.97
CA ARG A 47 -12.34 9.91 -6.64
C ARG A 47 -13.50 8.95 -6.89
N VAL A 48 -14.71 9.47 -6.92
CA VAL A 48 -15.90 8.65 -7.21
C VAL A 48 -15.78 8.02 -8.60
N GLY A 49 -15.95 6.70 -8.69
CA GLY A 49 -15.86 5.95 -9.95
C GLY A 49 -14.44 5.75 -10.51
N HIS A 50 -13.39 6.16 -9.78
CA HIS A 50 -11.99 6.01 -10.19
C HIS A 50 -11.25 4.98 -9.31
N CYS A 51 -11.48 3.69 -9.57
CA CYS A 51 -10.79 2.60 -8.86
C CYS A 51 -9.26 2.65 -9.03
N ILE A 52 -8.77 3.24 -10.12
CA ILE A 52 -7.34 3.37 -10.38
C ILE A 52 -6.59 4.15 -9.30
N ASP A 53 -7.27 5.03 -8.57
CA ASP A 53 -6.67 5.82 -7.49
C ASP A 53 -6.23 4.92 -6.32
N ASN A 54 -6.82 3.72 -6.17
CA ASN A 54 -6.45 2.70 -5.16
C ASN A 54 -5.61 1.55 -5.76
N GLY A 55 -5.21 1.67 -7.02
CA GLY A 55 -4.50 0.65 -7.78
C GLY A 55 -3.26 0.05 -7.08
N PRO A 56 -2.38 0.82 -6.43
CA PRO A 56 -1.23 0.26 -5.73
C PRO A 56 -1.60 -0.73 -4.63
N THR A 57 -2.63 -0.43 -3.83
CA THR A 57 -3.12 -1.32 -2.76
C THR A 57 -3.78 -2.57 -3.33
N GLU A 58 -4.61 -2.41 -4.37
CA GLU A 58 -5.26 -3.53 -5.05
C GLU A 58 -4.25 -4.46 -5.71
N ASN A 59 -3.23 -3.90 -6.38
CA ASN A 59 -2.14 -4.66 -6.98
C ASN A 59 -1.33 -5.43 -5.93
N PHE A 60 -1.01 -4.80 -4.80
CA PHE A 60 -0.30 -5.46 -3.70
C PHE A 60 -1.09 -6.67 -3.19
N TRP A 61 -2.38 -6.51 -2.91
CA TRP A 61 -3.22 -7.63 -2.47
C TRP A 61 -3.42 -8.69 -3.56
N GLY A 62 -3.42 -8.29 -4.84
CA GLY A 62 -3.39 -9.20 -5.97
C GLY A 62 -2.15 -10.10 -5.96
N ILE A 63 -0.97 -9.52 -5.72
CA ILE A 63 0.30 -10.23 -5.59
C ILE A 63 0.26 -11.20 -4.40
N VAL A 64 -0.13 -10.74 -3.20
CA VAL A 64 -0.25 -11.58 -2.00
C VAL A 64 -1.16 -12.79 -2.26
N LYS A 65 -2.29 -12.56 -2.92
CA LYS A 65 -3.22 -13.65 -3.25
C LYS A 65 -2.63 -14.65 -4.23
N SER A 66 -1.98 -14.18 -5.28
CA SER A 66 -1.43 -15.06 -6.34
C SER A 66 -0.17 -15.80 -5.90
N GLU A 67 0.69 -15.17 -5.11
CA GLU A 67 1.98 -15.74 -4.72
C GLU A 67 1.90 -16.55 -3.39
N MET A 68 0.85 -16.40 -2.59
CA MET A 68 0.73 -17.09 -1.31
C MET A 68 -0.65 -17.70 -1.09
N TYR A 69 -1.73 -16.89 -1.15
CA TYR A 69 -3.04 -17.34 -0.67
C TYR A 69 -3.63 -18.46 -1.54
N TYR A 70 -3.57 -18.35 -2.86
CA TYR A 70 -4.11 -19.38 -3.77
C TYR A 70 -3.23 -20.62 -3.92
N LEU A 71 -2.00 -20.57 -3.44
CA LEU A 71 -1.06 -21.70 -3.50
C LEU A 71 -1.14 -22.60 -2.27
N THR A 72 -1.89 -22.20 -1.23
CA THR A 72 -1.95 -22.91 0.05
C THR A 72 -3.39 -23.07 0.50
N THR A 73 -3.69 -24.22 1.10
CA THR A 73 -4.98 -24.43 1.78
C THR A 73 -4.80 -24.17 3.27
N PHE A 74 -5.60 -23.26 3.82
CA PHE A 74 -5.59 -22.94 5.24
C PHE A 74 -6.71 -23.65 5.96
N THR A 75 -6.41 -24.30 7.08
CA THR A 75 -7.37 -25.04 7.90
C THR A 75 -7.89 -24.24 9.07
N ASP A 76 -7.17 -23.19 9.47
CA ASP A 76 -7.48 -22.35 10.62
C ASP A 76 -6.88 -20.93 10.47
N GLU A 77 -7.33 -20.05 11.36
CA GLU A 77 -6.87 -18.65 11.36
C GLU A 77 -5.38 -18.52 11.71
N PHE A 78 -4.86 -19.40 12.56
CA PHE A 78 -3.46 -19.35 12.97
C PHE A 78 -2.52 -19.63 11.78
N SER A 79 -2.81 -20.68 11.01
CA SER A 79 -2.03 -21.05 9.82
C SER A 79 -2.05 -19.92 8.76
N LEU A 80 -3.21 -19.28 8.55
CA LEU A 80 -3.32 -18.14 7.66
C LEU A 80 -2.49 -16.94 8.15
N ARG A 81 -2.61 -16.59 9.43
CA ARG A 81 -1.85 -15.48 10.02
C ARG A 81 -0.34 -15.69 9.93
N LYS A 82 0.11 -16.92 10.19
CA LYS A 82 1.52 -17.31 10.07
C LYS A 82 2.00 -17.14 8.63
N ALA A 83 1.27 -17.68 7.66
CA ALA A 83 1.64 -17.58 6.25
C ALA A 83 1.67 -16.12 5.76
N VAL A 84 0.72 -15.28 6.20
CA VAL A 84 0.74 -13.84 5.89
C VAL A 84 1.99 -13.18 6.46
N ALA A 85 2.36 -13.47 7.70
CA ALA A 85 3.55 -12.88 8.33
C ALA A 85 4.84 -13.30 7.61
N GLU A 86 5.00 -14.59 7.30
CA GLU A 86 6.14 -15.12 6.55
C GLU A 86 6.23 -14.55 5.14
N TYR A 87 5.08 -14.41 4.46
CA TYR A 87 5.04 -13.80 3.14
C TYR A 87 5.39 -12.31 3.17
N MET A 88 4.92 -11.57 4.18
CA MET A 88 5.28 -10.15 4.34
C MET A 88 6.78 -9.97 4.58
N GLU A 89 7.40 -10.82 5.38
CA GLU A 89 8.86 -10.81 5.56
C GLU A 89 9.58 -11.10 4.24
N PHE A 90 9.18 -12.14 3.53
CA PHE A 90 9.71 -12.46 2.19
C PHE A 90 9.54 -11.29 1.23
N TYR A 91 8.35 -10.69 1.15
CA TYR A 91 8.06 -9.57 0.26
C TYR A 91 8.95 -8.36 0.54
N MET A 92 9.19 -8.08 1.83
CA MET A 92 9.98 -6.93 2.24
C MET A 92 11.49 -7.14 2.08
N THR A 93 11.99 -8.35 2.36
CA THR A 93 13.43 -8.58 2.53
C THR A 93 14.09 -9.44 1.45
N VAL A 94 13.31 -10.21 0.70
CA VAL A 94 13.82 -11.19 -0.29
C VAL A 94 13.29 -10.92 -1.69
N ARG A 95 12.00 -10.53 -1.81
CA ARG A 95 11.36 -10.35 -3.10
C ARG A 95 11.88 -9.09 -3.80
N MET A 96 12.74 -9.31 -4.76
CA MET A 96 13.26 -8.24 -5.63
C MET A 96 12.15 -7.69 -6.53
N GLN A 97 12.20 -6.39 -6.82
CA GLN A 97 11.23 -5.71 -7.69
C GLN A 97 11.94 -4.99 -8.83
N GLU A 98 11.53 -5.29 -10.05
CA GLU A 98 12.08 -4.68 -11.26
C GLU A 98 12.00 -3.15 -11.24
N ARG A 99 10.87 -2.60 -10.76
CA ARG A 99 10.68 -1.15 -10.60
C ARG A 99 11.71 -0.47 -9.69
N PHE A 100 12.37 -1.23 -8.84
CA PHE A 100 13.42 -0.76 -7.94
C PHE A 100 14.83 -1.15 -8.43
N GLY A 101 14.96 -1.54 -9.69
CA GLY A 101 16.24 -1.99 -10.25
C GLY A 101 16.74 -3.29 -9.63
N GLY A 102 15.83 -4.20 -9.26
CA GLY A 102 16.17 -5.48 -8.64
C GLY A 102 16.38 -5.43 -7.13
N LYS A 103 16.04 -4.31 -6.48
CA LYS A 103 16.11 -4.19 -5.02
C LYS A 103 14.81 -4.64 -4.34
N THR A 104 14.94 -5.02 -3.09
CA THR A 104 13.80 -5.29 -2.21
C THR A 104 13.23 -3.99 -1.64
N PRO A 105 11.97 -3.96 -1.17
CA PRO A 105 11.39 -2.80 -0.49
C PRO A 105 12.18 -2.35 0.74
N ALA A 106 12.77 -3.28 1.51
CA ALA A 106 13.57 -2.96 2.69
C ALA A 106 14.88 -2.24 2.31
N GLU A 107 15.55 -2.67 1.25
CA GLU A 107 16.75 -2.00 0.74
C GLU A 107 16.45 -0.59 0.27
N VAL A 108 15.37 -0.40 -0.50
CA VAL A 108 14.94 0.93 -0.96
C VAL A 108 14.61 1.84 0.21
N ARG A 109 13.90 1.33 1.21
CA ARG A 109 13.60 2.09 2.43
C ARG A 109 14.87 2.48 3.19
N HIS A 110 15.79 1.53 3.34
CA HIS A 110 17.07 1.79 4.03
C HIS A 110 17.87 2.88 3.31
N GLU A 111 17.98 2.80 1.99
CA GLU A 111 18.63 3.83 1.19
C GLU A 111 17.96 5.20 1.34
N ALA A 112 16.64 5.25 1.26
CA ALA A 112 15.88 6.51 1.38
C ALA A 112 16.07 7.18 2.75
N LEU A 113 16.15 6.40 3.82
CA LEU A 113 16.36 6.92 5.18
C LEU A 113 17.79 7.45 5.41
N ASN A 114 18.78 6.93 4.68
CA ASN A 114 20.18 7.29 4.85
C ASN A 114 20.70 8.26 3.78
N ALA A 115 19.95 8.49 2.71
CA ALA A 115 20.36 9.38 1.63
C ALA A 115 19.97 10.83 1.93
N LYS A 116 20.85 11.79 1.59
CA LYS A 116 20.51 13.23 1.62
C LYS A 116 19.40 13.57 0.62
N VAL A 117 19.41 12.91 -0.53
CA VAL A 117 18.38 12.99 -1.56
C VAL A 117 18.01 11.56 -1.93
N PRO A 118 16.79 11.08 -1.58
CA PRO A 118 16.36 9.74 -1.92
C PRO A 118 16.31 9.52 -3.45
N ASN A 119 16.62 8.31 -3.89
CA ASN A 119 16.42 7.91 -5.27
C ASN A 119 14.94 7.93 -5.63
N GLU A 120 14.63 8.43 -6.81
CA GLU A 120 13.29 8.37 -7.37
C GLU A 120 13.09 7.06 -8.15
N TYR A 121 11.94 6.44 -7.96
CA TYR A 121 11.52 5.25 -8.69
C TYR A 121 10.19 5.55 -9.41
N PRO A 122 10.23 6.34 -10.50
CA PRO A 122 9.01 6.74 -11.20
C PRO A 122 8.26 5.53 -11.72
N ILE A 123 6.94 5.51 -11.52
CA ILE A 123 6.08 4.49 -12.11
C ILE A 123 5.91 4.85 -13.59
N PRO A 124 6.30 3.98 -14.54
CA PRO A 124 6.11 4.24 -15.95
C PRO A 124 4.63 4.48 -16.26
N GLU A 125 4.34 5.51 -17.02
CA GLU A 125 2.97 5.78 -17.41
C GLU A 125 2.44 4.62 -18.26
N ASN A 126 1.24 4.13 -17.93
CA ASN A 126 0.64 3.03 -18.65
C ASN A 126 0.40 3.42 -20.12
N LYS A 127 0.90 2.62 -21.07
CA LYS A 127 0.79 2.87 -22.52
C LYS A 127 -0.67 3.10 -22.97
N ARG A 128 -1.66 2.50 -22.32
CA ARG A 128 -3.09 2.74 -22.62
C ARG A 128 -3.52 4.14 -22.20
N ILE A 129 -3.01 4.63 -21.07
CA ILE A 129 -3.28 5.99 -20.57
C ILE A 129 -2.62 7.01 -21.50
N GLN A 130 -1.36 6.78 -21.90
CA GLN A 130 -0.66 7.62 -22.88
C GLN A 130 -1.45 7.71 -24.18
N LYS A 131 -1.83 6.55 -24.74
CA LYS A 131 -2.60 6.48 -25.98
C LYS A 131 -3.99 7.15 -25.87
N TYR A 132 -4.62 7.07 -24.69
CA TYR A 132 -5.86 7.77 -24.43
C TYR A 132 -5.66 9.28 -24.37
N LYS A 133 -4.63 9.76 -23.67
CA LYS A 133 -4.27 11.18 -23.60
C LYS A 133 -3.97 11.75 -24.97
N GLU A 134 -3.15 11.06 -25.78
CA GLU A 134 -2.84 11.45 -27.17
C GLU A 134 -4.10 11.56 -28.05
N ARG A 135 -5.05 10.64 -27.88
CA ARG A 135 -6.30 10.60 -28.67
C ARG A 135 -7.29 11.71 -28.31
N TYR A 136 -7.26 12.19 -27.07
CA TYR A 136 -8.22 13.15 -26.53
C TYR A 136 -7.57 14.44 -25.98
N ALA A 137 -6.28 14.64 -26.23
CA ALA A 137 -5.60 15.91 -26.01
C ALA A 137 -5.95 16.82 -27.20
N ALA A 138 -7.11 17.48 -27.10
CA ALA A 138 -7.52 18.56 -28.00
C ALA A 138 -7.57 19.87 -27.23
#